data_00c1648b2a4f2ef5cc5a4958bdc6035f
#
_entry.id   00c1648b2a4f2ef5cc5a4958bdc6035f
#
_cell.length_a   1.000
_cell.length_b   1.000
_cell.length_c   1.000
_cell.angle_alpha   90.00
_cell.angle_beta   90.00
_cell.angle_gamma   90.00
#
_symmetry.space_group_name_H-M   'P 1'
#
loop_
_entity.id
_entity.type
_entity.pdbx_description
1 polymer ?
#
loop_
_entity_poly.entity_id
_entity_poly.type
_entity_poly.pdbx_seq_one_letter_code
_entity_poly.pdbx_strand_id
1 'polypeptide(L)'
;MSHPGRKPSVPYWHLYVDENGRSHQARCALADFTLKGVGPAEPQWNDKMERGEATVVFTVQPVGWVGDWHENPAPQWIVVLSGRWWIESMDGVRIEQGPGEFSFGEDQGCVETDGKKGHKSGTVGDEPCCLMTVQIHVDPKRTPCHLT
;
A
#
# COMPACT_ATOMS: atom_id res chain seq x y z
N MET A 1 -14.04 -31.68 8.90
CA MET A 1 -13.01 -30.95 8.12
C MET A 1 -13.61 -29.72 7.46
N SER A 2 -12.96 -28.59 7.62
CA SER A 2 -13.37 -27.38 6.91
C SER A 2 -13.01 -27.49 5.43
N HIS A 3 -13.91 -27.05 4.57
CA HIS A 3 -13.64 -27.00 3.15
C HIS A 3 -12.82 -25.75 2.86
N PRO A 4 -11.63 -25.84 2.22
CA PRO A 4 -10.75 -24.69 2.03
C PRO A 4 -11.32 -23.61 1.10
N GLY A 5 -12.34 -23.97 0.34
CA GLY A 5 -12.96 -23.05 -0.58
C GLY A 5 -12.12 -22.73 -1.81
N ARG A 6 -12.53 -21.69 -2.51
CA ARG A 6 -11.85 -21.20 -3.71
C ARG A 6 -10.62 -20.39 -3.32
N LYS A 7 -9.57 -20.48 -4.13
CA LYS A 7 -8.35 -19.66 -3.97
C LYS A 7 -8.72 -18.17 -3.87
N PRO A 8 -8.29 -17.48 -2.80
CA PRO A 8 -8.68 -16.10 -2.58
C PRO A 8 -7.94 -15.11 -3.47
N SER A 9 -8.50 -13.91 -3.54
CA SER A 9 -7.86 -12.76 -4.16
C SER A 9 -8.10 -11.56 -3.24
N VAL A 10 -7.04 -10.84 -2.90
CA VAL A 10 -7.12 -9.70 -1.97
C VAL A 10 -6.73 -8.43 -2.71
N PRO A 11 -7.66 -7.49 -2.89
CA PRO A 11 -7.39 -6.27 -3.63
C PRO A 11 -6.54 -5.29 -2.83
N TYR A 12 -5.69 -4.55 -3.53
CA TYR A 12 -4.91 -3.45 -2.95
C TYR A 12 -4.65 -2.38 -4.01
N TRP A 13 -4.21 -1.21 -3.57
CA TRP A 13 -3.77 -0.14 -4.44
C TRP A 13 -2.25 -0.12 -4.52
N HIS A 14 -1.72 0.08 -5.72
CA HIS A 14 -0.28 0.22 -5.95
C HIS A 14 0.02 1.62 -6.46
N LEU A 15 0.73 2.41 -5.66
CA LEU A 15 1.26 3.70 -6.06
C LEU A 15 2.65 3.45 -6.67
N TYR A 16 2.80 3.74 -7.94
CA TYR A 16 4.03 3.45 -8.69
C TYR A 16 4.44 4.65 -9.55
N VAL A 17 5.65 4.62 -10.10
CA VAL A 17 6.19 5.68 -10.95
C VAL A 17 6.34 5.14 -12.38
N ASP A 18 5.86 5.91 -13.34
CA ASP A 18 5.99 5.57 -14.76
C ASP A 18 7.38 5.91 -15.32
N GLU A 19 7.60 5.62 -16.60
CA GLU A 19 8.87 5.89 -17.28
C GLU A 19 9.23 7.38 -17.39
N ASN A 20 8.24 8.26 -17.22
CA ASN A 20 8.43 9.71 -17.26
C ASN A 20 8.64 10.30 -15.85
N GLY A 21 8.71 9.47 -14.82
CA GLY A 21 8.91 9.92 -13.45
C GLY A 21 7.66 10.44 -12.78
N ARG A 22 6.47 10.08 -13.25
CA ARG A 22 5.19 10.50 -12.67
C ARG A 22 4.52 9.36 -11.92
N SER A 23 3.95 9.67 -10.77
CA SER A 23 3.26 8.69 -9.95
C SER A 23 1.84 8.44 -10.45
N HIS A 24 1.41 7.19 -10.35
CA HIS A 24 0.10 6.68 -10.71
C HIS A 24 -0.39 5.69 -9.66
N GLN A 25 -1.69 5.41 -9.68
CA GLN A 25 -2.27 4.39 -8.82
C GLN A 25 -2.94 3.31 -9.65
N ALA A 26 -2.58 2.06 -9.40
CA ALA A 26 -3.16 0.90 -10.05
C ALA A 26 -3.94 0.06 -9.04
N ARG A 27 -5.10 -0.46 -9.45
CA ARG A 27 -5.85 -1.42 -8.64
C ARG A 27 -5.33 -2.81 -8.93
N CYS A 28 -4.76 -3.45 -7.92
CA CYS A 28 -4.09 -4.74 -8.01
C CYS A 28 -4.77 -5.77 -7.10
N ALA A 29 -4.36 -7.02 -7.21
CA ALA A 29 -4.84 -8.06 -6.31
C ALA A 29 -3.70 -9.03 -5.99
N LEU A 30 -3.56 -9.37 -4.72
CA LEU A 30 -2.74 -10.49 -4.30
C LEU A 30 -3.51 -11.76 -4.63
N ALA A 31 -2.94 -12.64 -5.42
CA ALA A 31 -3.61 -13.84 -5.91
C ALA A 31 -2.72 -15.10 -5.87
N ASP A 32 -1.48 -14.96 -5.45
CA ASP A 32 -0.52 -16.06 -5.39
C ASP A 32 -0.61 -16.80 -4.04
N PHE A 33 -1.82 -17.19 -3.68
CA PHE A 33 -2.07 -17.89 -2.42
C PHE A 33 -1.80 -19.37 -2.54
N THR A 34 -1.14 -19.93 -1.53
CA THR A 34 -0.89 -21.36 -1.40
C THR A 34 -1.60 -21.88 -0.15
N LEU A 35 -2.33 -22.96 -0.31
CA LEU A 35 -3.00 -23.62 0.82
C LEU A 35 -1.97 -24.43 1.61
N LYS A 36 -1.71 -24.03 2.85
CA LYS A 36 -0.70 -24.64 3.68
C LYS A 36 -1.06 -24.56 5.17
N GLY A 37 -0.82 -25.64 5.89
CA GLY A 37 -0.94 -25.66 7.35
C GLY A 37 0.31 -25.13 8.02
N VAL A 38 0.14 -24.64 9.23
CA VAL A 38 1.23 -24.23 10.12
C VAL A 38 1.14 -25.10 11.37
N GLY A 39 2.12 -25.98 11.59
CA GLY A 39 2.08 -26.94 12.68
C GLY A 39 0.82 -27.81 12.63
N PRO A 40 0.10 -28.03 13.75
CA PRO A 40 -1.12 -28.83 13.78
C PRO A 40 -2.37 -28.08 13.34
N ALA A 41 -2.26 -26.81 12.91
CA ALA A 41 -3.38 -26.02 12.49
C ALA A 41 -3.95 -26.49 11.13
N GLU A 42 -5.26 -26.33 10.95
CA GLU A 42 -5.91 -26.59 9.67
C GLU A 42 -5.26 -25.75 8.57
N PRO A 43 -5.17 -26.29 7.32
CA PRO A 43 -4.61 -25.53 6.22
C PRO A 43 -5.36 -24.22 5.97
N GLN A 44 -4.60 -23.17 5.66
CA GLN A 44 -5.12 -21.87 5.31
C GLN A 44 -4.41 -21.32 4.08
N TRP A 45 -5.02 -20.35 3.44
CA TRP A 45 -4.44 -19.71 2.26
C TRP A 45 -3.41 -18.66 2.67
N ASN A 46 -2.20 -18.76 2.12
CA ASN A 46 -1.09 -17.83 2.42
C ASN A 46 -0.46 -17.32 1.12
N ASP A 47 -0.31 -16.01 1.03
CA ASP A 47 0.55 -15.36 0.04
C ASP A 47 1.74 -14.79 0.81
N LYS A 48 2.87 -15.44 0.70
CA LYS A 48 4.05 -15.11 1.48
C LYS A 48 5.05 -14.34 0.64
N MET A 49 5.39 -13.15 1.10
CA MET A 49 6.42 -12.33 0.49
C MET A 49 7.70 -12.42 1.30
N GLU A 50 8.71 -13.04 0.73
CA GLU A 50 10.04 -13.07 1.31
C GLU A 50 10.85 -11.92 0.72
N ARG A 51 11.04 -10.88 1.55
CA ARG A 51 11.82 -9.70 1.20
C ARG A 51 12.91 -9.56 2.25
N GLY A 52 13.87 -8.79 2.12
CA GLY A 52 14.94 -8.60 3.10
C GLY A 52 14.45 -7.96 4.41
N GLU A 53 15.23 -7.06 4.95
CA GLU A 53 14.90 -6.37 6.19
C GLU A 53 13.66 -5.50 6.02
N ALA A 54 12.90 -5.36 7.09
CA ALA A 54 11.72 -4.51 7.12
C ALA A 54 11.72 -3.64 8.38
N THR A 55 11.13 -2.45 8.25
CA THR A 55 10.89 -1.54 9.36
C THR A 55 9.39 -1.33 9.49
N VAL A 56 8.84 -1.55 10.68
CA VAL A 56 7.42 -1.35 10.96
C VAL A 56 7.24 0.00 11.64
N VAL A 57 6.34 0.82 11.11
CA VAL A 57 6.03 2.15 11.65
C VAL A 57 4.52 2.24 11.88
N PHE A 58 4.13 2.70 13.07
CA PHE A 58 2.74 3.06 13.35
C PHE A 58 2.62 4.58 13.31
N THR A 59 1.64 5.07 12.57
CA THR A 59 1.42 6.50 12.38
C THR A 59 -0.01 6.88 12.71
N VAL A 60 -0.18 7.98 13.41
CA VAL A 60 -1.49 8.58 13.65
C VAL A 60 -1.52 9.94 12.97
N GLN A 61 -2.39 10.08 11.97
CA GLN A 61 -2.64 11.36 11.31
C GLN A 61 -3.80 12.05 12.02
N PRO A 62 -3.58 13.24 12.61
CA PRO A 62 -4.65 13.95 13.28
C PRO A 62 -5.79 14.34 12.34
N VAL A 63 -6.94 14.67 12.91
CA VAL A 63 -8.05 15.26 12.16
C VAL A 63 -7.55 16.50 11.40
N GLY A 64 -7.87 16.58 10.12
CA GLY A 64 -7.49 17.71 9.28
C GLY A 64 -6.02 17.71 8.81
N TRP A 65 -5.26 16.67 9.13
CA TRP A 65 -3.86 16.59 8.67
C TRP A 65 -3.79 16.47 7.16
N VAL A 66 -2.86 17.21 6.55
CA VAL A 66 -2.53 17.12 5.12
C VAL A 66 -1.02 17.02 4.99
N GLY A 67 -0.57 15.95 4.34
CA GLY A 67 0.83 15.78 3.95
C GLY A 67 1.02 16.27 2.52
N ASP A 68 1.80 17.33 2.34
CA ASP A 68 2.10 17.89 1.03
C ASP A 68 2.94 16.91 0.19
N TRP A 69 3.09 17.20 -1.09
CA TRP A 69 3.77 16.34 -2.06
C TRP A 69 5.12 15.85 -1.56
N HIS A 70 5.25 14.53 -1.45
CA HIS A 70 6.49 13.84 -1.05
C HIS A 70 6.44 12.39 -1.48
N GLU A 71 7.60 11.76 -1.62
CA GLU A 71 7.72 10.34 -1.89
C GLU A 71 7.63 9.53 -0.60
N ASN A 72 7.21 8.28 -0.68
CA ASN A 72 7.43 7.32 0.40
C ASN A 72 8.95 7.14 0.60
N PRO A 73 9.44 7.02 1.84
CA PRO A 73 10.88 6.92 2.10
C PRO A 73 11.50 5.63 1.56
N ALA A 74 10.71 4.58 1.44
CA ALA A 74 11.08 3.28 0.87
C ALA A 74 9.81 2.61 0.36
N PRO A 75 9.91 1.60 -0.52
CA PRO A 75 8.74 0.79 -0.85
C PRO A 75 8.10 0.25 0.42
N GLN A 76 6.80 0.47 0.60
CA GLN A 76 6.15 0.15 1.87
C GLN A 76 4.69 -0.23 1.71
N TRP A 77 4.28 -1.23 2.49
CA TRP A 77 2.87 -1.51 2.71
C TRP A 77 2.31 -0.49 3.69
N ILE A 78 1.12 0.02 3.40
CA ILE A 78 0.41 0.96 4.27
C ILE A 78 -0.99 0.40 4.50
N VAL A 79 -1.27 0.02 5.75
CA VAL A 79 -2.52 -0.61 6.15
C VAL A 79 -3.30 0.35 7.04
N VAL A 80 -4.55 0.63 6.69
CA VAL A 80 -5.43 1.45 7.52
C VAL A 80 -5.97 0.59 8.67
N LEU A 81 -5.66 0.98 9.90
CA LEU A 81 -6.16 0.32 11.10
C LEU A 81 -7.46 0.94 11.58
N SER A 82 -7.56 2.27 11.56
CA SER A 82 -8.76 3.01 11.95
C SER A 82 -8.78 4.37 11.26
N GLY A 83 -9.96 4.97 11.16
CA GLY A 83 -10.13 6.21 10.44
C GLY A 83 -10.10 6.02 8.92
N ARG A 84 -9.96 7.10 8.19
CA ARG A 84 -9.88 7.12 6.73
C ARG A 84 -8.87 8.17 6.28
N TRP A 85 -8.23 7.93 5.14
CA TRP A 85 -7.34 8.90 4.51
C TRP A 85 -7.53 8.89 3.00
N TRP A 86 -7.06 9.94 2.34
CA TRP A 86 -7.02 10.03 0.89
C TRP A 86 -5.57 10.13 0.42
N ILE A 87 -5.29 9.60 -0.76
CA ILE A 87 -3.99 9.67 -1.41
C ILE A 87 -4.21 10.14 -2.84
N GLU A 88 -3.44 11.13 -3.26
CA GLU A 88 -3.48 11.68 -4.61
C GLU A 88 -2.13 11.48 -5.29
N SER A 89 -2.13 10.87 -6.46
CA SER A 89 -0.94 10.73 -7.31
C SER A 89 -0.78 11.93 -8.25
N MET A 90 0.41 12.02 -8.86
CA MET A 90 0.75 13.15 -9.73
C MET A 90 -0.12 13.25 -10.98
N ASP A 91 -0.78 12.16 -11.37
CA ASP A 91 -1.74 12.12 -12.48
C ASP A 91 -3.13 12.68 -12.11
N GLY A 92 -3.30 13.16 -10.88
CA GLY A 92 -4.56 13.75 -10.40
C GLY A 92 -5.57 12.74 -9.87
N VAL A 93 -5.23 11.46 -9.82
CA VAL A 93 -6.12 10.43 -9.25
C VAL A 93 -6.04 10.47 -7.74
N ARG A 94 -7.19 10.66 -7.09
CA ARG A 94 -7.33 10.64 -5.64
C ARG A 94 -8.19 9.45 -5.24
N ILE A 95 -7.68 8.64 -4.32
CA ILE A 95 -8.41 7.51 -3.76
C ILE A 95 -8.58 7.71 -2.25
N GLU A 96 -9.58 7.07 -1.67
CA GLU A 96 -9.77 7.00 -0.23
C GLU A 96 -9.66 5.55 0.24
N GLN A 97 -9.13 5.37 1.44
CA GLN A 97 -9.03 4.07 2.09
C GLN A 97 -9.52 4.16 3.53
N GLY A 98 -10.24 3.15 3.96
CA GLY A 98 -10.71 2.97 5.32
C GLY A 98 -10.16 1.69 5.96
N PRO A 99 -10.62 1.35 7.17
CA PRO A 99 -10.09 0.20 7.92
C PRO A 99 -10.09 -1.10 7.12
N GLY A 100 -8.95 -1.80 7.14
CA GLY A 100 -8.76 -3.05 6.41
C GLY A 100 -8.32 -2.89 4.96
N GLU A 101 -8.40 -1.68 4.40
CA GLU A 101 -7.86 -1.38 3.08
C GLU A 101 -6.38 -1.05 3.17
N PHE A 102 -5.62 -1.34 2.11
CA PHE A 102 -4.20 -1.10 2.11
C PHE A 102 -3.66 -0.80 0.72
N SER A 103 -2.47 -0.23 0.71
CA SER A 103 -1.76 0.12 -0.52
C SER A 103 -0.28 -0.26 -0.41
N PHE A 104 0.37 -0.37 -1.56
CA PHE A 104 1.83 -0.46 -1.64
C PHE A 104 2.35 0.85 -2.23
N GLY A 105 3.07 1.62 -1.42
CA GLY A 105 3.64 2.90 -1.79
C GLY A 105 5.03 2.73 -2.37
N GLU A 106 5.16 2.83 -3.69
CA GLU A 106 6.41 2.62 -4.42
C GLU A 106 6.66 3.77 -5.38
N ASP A 107 6.53 4.99 -4.88
CA ASP A 107 6.64 6.21 -5.68
C ASP A 107 8.02 6.88 -5.60
N GLN A 108 9.06 6.15 -5.25
CA GLN A 108 10.43 6.65 -5.25
C GLN A 108 10.92 6.90 -6.68
N GLY A 109 11.70 7.94 -6.86
CA GLY A 109 12.30 8.27 -8.15
C GLY A 109 11.41 9.10 -9.07
N CYS A 110 10.45 9.85 -8.53
CA CYS A 110 9.66 10.80 -9.30
C CYS A 110 10.52 11.95 -9.81
N VAL A 111 10.14 12.48 -10.96
CA VAL A 111 10.62 13.75 -11.50
C VAL A 111 9.60 14.83 -11.09
N GLU A 112 10.05 15.83 -10.33
CA GLU A 112 9.17 16.93 -9.93
C GLU A 112 8.57 17.60 -11.16
N THR A 113 7.24 17.73 -11.17
CA THR A 113 6.48 18.27 -12.29
C THR A 113 5.39 19.17 -11.74
N ASP A 114 5.40 20.45 -12.13
CA ASP A 114 4.42 21.45 -11.68
C ASP A 114 4.31 21.54 -10.15
N GLY A 115 5.43 21.41 -9.45
CA GLY A 115 5.50 21.47 -8.00
C GLY A 115 5.05 20.18 -7.30
N LYS A 116 4.82 19.11 -8.04
CA LYS A 116 4.37 17.81 -7.51
C LYS A 116 5.48 16.77 -7.62
N LYS A 117 5.63 15.99 -6.57
CA LYS A 117 6.59 14.88 -6.50
C LYS A 117 6.08 13.83 -5.53
N GLY A 118 5.94 12.59 -5.99
CA GLY A 118 5.41 11.53 -5.15
C GLY A 118 3.90 11.57 -5.04
N HIS A 119 3.39 11.79 -3.86
CA HIS A 119 1.96 11.84 -3.58
C HIS A 119 1.64 12.92 -2.57
N LYS A 120 0.37 13.29 -2.52
CA LYS A 120 -0.22 14.13 -1.48
C LYS A 120 -1.26 13.30 -0.76
N SER A 121 -1.44 13.52 0.54
CA SER A 121 -2.39 12.73 1.32
C SER A 121 -3.01 13.56 2.43
N GLY A 122 -4.11 13.06 2.99
CA GLY A 122 -4.78 13.74 4.09
C GLY A 122 -5.77 12.87 4.82
N THR A 123 -6.09 13.27 6.03
CA THR A 123 -7.10 12.62 6.86
C THR A 123 -8.49 12.97 6.37
N VAL A 124 -9.37 11.97 6.30
CA VAL A 124 -10.77 12.13 5.90
C VAL A 124 -11.64 12.11 7.15
N GLY A 125 -12.55 13.09 7.25
CA GLY A 125 -13.55 13.11 8.31
C GLY A 125 -13.05 13.68 9.63
N ASP A 126 -13.75 13.34 10.70
CA ASP A 126 -13.59 13.90 12.03
C ASP A 126 -12.91 12.96 13.04
N GLU A 127 -12.29 11.90 12.54
CA GLU A 127 -11.50 10.95 13.32
C GLU A 127 -10.04 10.96 12.85
N PRO A 128 -9.06 10.75 13.74
CA PRO A 128 -7.69 10.51 13.33
C PRO A 128 -7.58 9.24 12.48
N CYS A 129 -6.64 9.20 11.56
CA CYS A 129 -6.34 8.00 10.77
C CYS A 129 -5.11 7.31 11.35
N CYS A 130 -5.28 6.07 11.78
CA CYS A 130 -4.17 5.26 12.28
C CYS A 130 -3.71 4.29 11.20
N LEU A 131 -2.42 4.33 10.88
CA LEU A 131 -1.80 3.50 9.85
C LEU A 131 -0.71 2.61 10.43
N MET A 132 -0.62 1.39 9.91
CA MET A 132 0.56 0.56 10.09
C MET A 132 1.30 0.49 8.76
N THR A 133 2.58 0.80 8.78
CA THR A 133 3.42 0.80 7.59
C THR A 133 4.53 -0.23 7.75
N VAL A 134 4.75 -1.04 6.71
CA VAL A 134 5.86 -1.99 6.66
C VAL A 134 6.77 -1.57 5.52
N GLN A 135 7.88 -0.92 5.85
CA GLN A 135 8.90 -0.50 4.90
C GLN A 135 9.77 -1.69 4.55
N ILE A 136 9.92 -1.93 3.26
CA ILE A 136 10.73 -3.04 2.76
C ILE A 136 12.00 -2.46 2.15
N HIS A 137 13.16 -2.90 2.64
CA HIS A 137 14.45 -2.38 2.20
C HIS A 137 14.89 -3.07 0.90
N VAL A 138 14.22 -2.72 -0.20
CA VAL A 138 14.51 -3.20 -1.55
C VAL A 138 14.50 -2.02 -2.52
N ASP A 139 15.09 -2.22 -3.69
CA ASP A 139 15.02 -1.21 -4.75
C ASP A 139 13.61 -1.12 -5.32
N PRO A 140 13.09 0.09 -5.56
CA PRO A 140 11.76 0.26 -6.13
C PRO A 140 11.70 -0.22 -7.57
N LYS A 141 10.56 -0.78 -7.96
CA LYS A 141 10.26 -1.18 -9.33
C LYS A 141 9.19 -0.26 -9.91
N ARG A 142 9.16 -0.12 -11.21
CA ARG A 142 8.24 0.78 -11.92
C ARG A 142 7.10 0.06 -12.65
N THR A 143 7.01 -1.25 -12.52
CA THR A 143 5.94 -2.04 -13.13
C THR A 143 4.71 -2.08 -12.22
N PRO A 144 3.54 -1.62 -12.67
CA PRO A 144 2.34 -1.70 -11.85
C PRO A 144 1.96 -3.15 -11.54
N CYS A 145 1.48 -3.38 -10.33
CA CYS A 145 1.00 -4.69 -9.86
C CYS A 145 2.04 -5.82 -9.94
N HIS A 146 3.32 -5.51 -9.78
CA HIS A 146 4.37 -6.52 -9.89
C HIS A 146 4.43 -7.51 -8.72
N LEU A 147 3.67 -7.28 -7.65
CA LEU A 147 3.62 -8.15 -6.47
C LEU A 147 2.54 -9.23 -6.56
N THR A 148 1.86 -9.33 -7.66
CA THR A 148 0.79 -10.34 -7.85
C THR A 148 1.32 -11.68 -8.34
#